data_e3655278d6b6a0e32870d19329d69351
#
_entry.id   e3655278d6b6a0e32870d19329d69351
#
_cell.length_a   1.000
_cell.length_b   1.000
_cell.length_c   1.000
_cell.angle_alpha   90.00
_cell.angle_beta   90.00
_cell.angle_gamma   90.00
#
_symmetry.space_group_name_H-M   'P 1'
#
loop_
_entity.id
_entity.type
_entity.pdbx_description
1 polymer ?
#
loop_
_entity_poly.entity_id
_entity_poly.type
_entity_poly.pdbx_seq_one_letter_code
_entity_poly.pdbx_strand_id
1 'polypeptide(L)'
;MVPLSIFFGFLLYFFVRCLVSGLYVVQQNERAVKTRFGKAERLNSATTLDIPDFANSLSDDEKDRYRFPQLRVIQPGGPYFKFPWEKVHKISVATELIDIAYDPDSPLANNHNTTLEAVTKDQLNINLRGQLRYTVSERNLYACLFGVTNPVAHVIGYFISILRERIANYEAPVRADSETSLAASYGTSINDLRKNLGDLNRHMEEECRSSAARYGITLDAALMTALEPPVEVESALAAINTAHNHVSSEISLAQAGADQKIVQSRRAVEIETFKANA
;
A
#
# COMPACT_ATOMS: atom_id res chain seq x y z
N MET A 1 20.98 19.96 -63.97
CA MET A 1 20.76 18.58 -63.39
C MET A 1 21.24 18.42 -61.95
N VAL A 2 22.34 19.07 -61.52
CA VAL A 2 22.90 18.97 -60.16
C VAL A 2 21.89 19.34 -59.02
N PRO A 3 21.09 20.43 -59.10
CA PRO A 3 20.17 20.77 -58.01
C PRO A 3 19.06 19.74 -57.81
N LEU A 4 18.64 19.07 -58.86
CA LEU A 4 17.58 18.04 -58.79
C LEU A 4 18.08 16.77 -58.09
N SER A 5 19.31 16.35 -58.38
CA SER A 5 19.93 15.19 -57.74
C SER A 5 20.19 15.42 -56.24
N ILE A 6 20.58 16.63 -55.82
CA ILE A 6 20.73 17.01 -54.42
C ILE A 6 19.38 16.96 -53.71
N PHE A 7 18.30 17.46 -54.33
CA PHE A 7 16.96 17.42 -53.77
C PHE A 7 16.48 15.98 -53.56
N PHE A 8 16.64 15.10 -54.54
CA PHE A 8 16.30 13.69 -54.42
C PHE A 8 17.15 12.98 -53.36
N GLY A 9 18.44 13.29 -53.24
CA GLY A 9 19.31 12.77 -52.21
C GLY A 9 18.85 13.15 -50.80
N PHE A 10 18.46 14.42 -50.60
CA PHE A 10 17.91 14.90 -49.33
C PHE A 10 16.57 14.22 -48.98
N LEU A 11 15.69 14.08 -49.96
CA LEU A 11 14.39 13.43 -49.78
C LEU A 11 14.56 11.96 -49.44
N LEU A 12 15.46 11.26 -50.10
CA LEU A 12 15.78 9.85 -49.80
C LEU A 12 16.38 9.72 -48.38
N TYR A 13 17.33 10.58 -48.04
CA TYR A 13 17.90 10.61 -46.67
C TYR A 13 16.84 10.85 -45.62
N PHE A 14 15.96 11.82 -45.83
CA PHE A 14 14.87 12.12 -44.92
C PHE A 14 13.91 10.92 -44.75
N PHE A 15 13.59 10.27 -45.87
CA PHE A 15 12.73 9.09 -45.86
C PHE A 15 13.34 7.91 -45.10
N VAL A 16 14.63 7.61 -45.36
CA VAL A 16 15.36 6.56 -44.65
C VAL A 16 15.45 6.89 -43.14
N ARG A 17 15.73 8.12 -42.79
CA ARG A 17 15.78 8.57 -41.40
C ARG A 17 14.41 8.44 -40.70
N CYS A 18 13.32 8.78 -41.39
CA CYS A 18 11.97 8.59 -40.85
C CYS A 18 11.65 7.12 -40.64
N LEU A 19 12.04 6.25 -41.57
CA LEU A 19 11.84 4.81 -41.44
C LEU A 19 12.60 4.26 -40.21
N VAL A 20 13.86 4.55 -40.08
CA VAL A 20 14.70 4.03 -38.99
C VAL A 20 14.24 4.57 -37.62
N SER A 21 13.95 5.88 -37.53
CA SER A 21 13.50 6.49 -36.27
C SER A 21 12.04 6.19 -35.94
N GLY A 22 11.26 5.71 -36.90
CA GLY A 22 9.85 5.36 -36.74
C GLY A 22 9.63 3.99 -36.12
N LEU A 23 10.62 3.09 -36.21
CA LEU A 23 10.47 1.74 -35.66
C LEU A 23 10.65 1.76 -34.13
N TYR A 24 9.75 1.06 -33.43
CA TYR A 24 9.84 0.87 -31.99
C TYR A 24 9.27 -0.49 -31.58
N VAL A 25 9.71 -0.98 -30.43
CA VAL A 25 9.28 -2.23 -29.82
C VAL A 25 8.70 -1.91 -28.45
N VAL A 26 7.66 -2.63 -28.03
CA VAL A 26 7.05 -2.57 -26.71
C VAL A 26 7.46 -3.82 -25.95
N GLN A 27 8.06 -3.66 -24.78
CA GLN A 27 8.51 -4.78 -23.97
C GLN A 27 7.33 -5.50 -23.30
N GLN A 28 7.57 -6.72 -22.79
CA GLN A 28 6.53 -7.55 -22.19
C GLN A 28 5.86 -6.89 -20.98
N ASN A 29 6.65 -6.17 -20.19
CA ASN A 29 6.21 -5.44 -19.00
C ASN A 29 5.72 -4.02 -19.29
N GLU A 30 5.71 -3.60 -20.56
CA GLU A 30 5.29 -2.27 -20.97
C GLU A 30 3.98 -2.30 -21.73
N ARG A 31 3.26 -1.19 -21.67
CA ARG A 31 2.18 -0.83 -22.60
C ARG A 31 2.49 0.51 -23.23
N ALA A 32 2.08 0.68 -24.45
CA ALA A 32 2.32 1.91 -25.15
C ALA A 32 1.01 2.56 -25.60
N VAL A 33 0.98 3.88 -25.53
CA VAL A 33 -0.10 4.72 -26.03
C VAL A 33 0.48 5.68 -27.06
N LYS A 34 -0.17 5.76 -28.22
CA LYS A 34 0.22 6.64 -29.31
C LYS A 34 -0.56 7.95 -29.23
N THR A 35 0.15 9.06 -29.37
CA THR A 35 -0.45 10.38 -29.54
C THR A 35 -0.13 10.93 -30.92
N ARG A 36 -1.13 11.48 -31.60
CA ARG A 36 -1.00 12.15 -32.90
C ARG A 36 -1.30 13.62 -32.72
N PHE A 37 -0.35 14.50 -33.05
CA PHE A 37 -0.46 15.95 -32.83
C PHE A 37 -0.96 16.31 -31.41
N GLY A 38 -0.44 15.62 -30.39
CA GLY A 38 -0.82 15.84 -28.99
C GLY A 38 -2.13 15.17 -28.55
N LYS A 39 -2.94 14.61 -29.45
CA LYS A 39 -4.17 13.90 -29.12
C LYS A 39 -3.90 12.40 -29.00
N ALA A 40 -4.24 11.82 -27.87
CA ALA A 40 -4.13 10.37 -27.65
C ALA A 40 -5.18 9.60 -28.47
N GLU A 41 -4.76 8.46 -29.03
CA GLU A 41 -5.69 7.55 -29.71
C GLU A 41 -6.65 6.93 -28.71
N ARG A 42 -7.96 7.09 -28.97
CA ARG A 42 -9.04 6.61 -28.09
C ARG A 42 -9.64 5.32 -28.62
N LEU A 43 -10.15 4.52 -27.70
CA LEU A 43 -10.91 3.32 -28.02
C LEU A 43 -12.38 3.70 -28.22
N ASN A 44 -12.76 4.06 -29.46
CA ASN A 44 -14.11 4.51 -29.81
C ASN A 44 -14.64 5.63 -28.87
N SER A 45 -15.89 5.51 -28.42
CA SER A 45 -16.51 6.40 -27.42
C SER A 45 -16.44 5.86 -25.99
N ALA A 46 -15.69 4.77 -25.74
CA ALA A 46 -15.61 4.16 -24.44
C ALA A 46 -14.95 5.11 -23.41
N THR A 47 -15.53 5.14 -22.23
CA THR A 47 -15.07 5.94 -21.08
C THR A 47 -14.76 5.05 -19.88
N THR A 48 -14.11 5.60 -18.88
CA THR A 48 -13.86 4.90 -17.61
C THR A 48 -15.15 4.55 -16.87
N LEU A 49 -16.24 5.31 -17.09
CA LEU A 49 -17.56 5.03 -16.48
C LEU A 49 -18.25 3.79 -17.04
N ASP A 50 -17.82 3.29 -18.20
CA ASP A 50 -18.33 2.03 -18.77
C ASP A 50 -17.81 0.80 -18.01
N ILE A 51 -16.88 1.00 -17.05
CA ILE A 51 -16.38 -0.04 -16.14
C ILE A 51 -17.24 -0.01 -14.87
N PRO A 52 -18.11 -1.03 -14.63
CA PRO A 52 -19.10 -0.97 -13.55
C PRO A 52 -18.47 -0.85 -12.17
N ASP A 53 -17.37 -1.55 -11.91
CA ASP A 53 -16.67 -1.52 -10.63
C ASP A 53 -16.12 -0.12 -10.31
N PHE A 54 -15.61 0.57 -11.32
CA PHE A 54 -15.11 1.94 -11.19
C PHE A 54 -16.25 2.94 -11.04
N ALA A 55 -17.30 2.85 -11.85
CA ALA A 55 -18.44 3.74 -11.82
C ALA A 55 -19.20 3.68 -10.47
N ASN A 56 -19.30 2.47 -9.88
CA ASN A 56 -19.95 2.28 -8.58
C ASN A 56 -19.13 2.80 -7.40
N SER A 57 -17.82 2.94 -7.55
CA SER A 57 -16.93 3.48 -6.50
C SER A 57 -16.90 5.00 -6.43
N LEU A 58 -17.53 5.70 -7.39
CA LEU A 58 -17.53 7.16 -7.50
C LEU A 58 -18.87 7.75 -7.09
N SER A 59 -18.83 8.89 -6.38
CA SER A 59 -20.00 9.73 -6.17
C SER A 59 -20.45 10.41 -7.48
N ASP A 60 -21.67 10.93 -7.53
CA ASP A 60 -22.20 11.52 -8.76
C ASP A 60 -21.40 12.76 -9.21
N ASP A 61 -20.90 13.56 -8.28
CA ASP A 61 -20.03 14.70 -8.58
C ASP A 61 -18.66 14.27 -9.11
N GLU A 62 -18.18 13.12 -8.66
CA GLU A 62 -16.91 12.56 -9.10
C GLU A 62 -17.00 11.91 -10.47
N LYS A 63 -18.14 11.37 -10.86
CA LYS A 63 -18.36 10.79 -12.20
C LYS A 63 -18.08 11.78 -13.32
N ASP A 64 -18.45 13.05 -13.15
CA ASP A 64 -18.15 14.07 -14.15
C ASP A 64 -16.65 14.42 -14.19
N ARG A 65 -16.00 14.46 -13.03
CA ARG A 65 -14.57 14.79 -12.91
C ARG A 65 -13.65 13.70 -13.45
N TYR A 66 -13.96 12.43 -13.18
CA TYR A 66 -13.12 11.28 -13.52
C TYR A 66 -13.60 10.52 -14.77
N ARG A 67 -14.43 11.16 -15.57
CA ARG A 67 -14.86 10.64 -16.87
C ARG A 67 -13.75 10.78 -17.90
N PHE A 68 -12.83 9.83 -17.92
CA PHE A 68 -11.73 9.81 -18.86
C PHE A 68 -12.04 8.91 -20.07
N PRO A 69 -11.54 9.24 -21.26
CA PRO A 69 -11.66 8.37 -22.42
C PRO A 69 -10.74 7.15 -22.24
N GLN A 70 -11.21 5.98 -22.63
CA GLN A 70 -10.33 4.82 -22.72
C GLN A 70 -9.39 4.97 -23.91
N LEU A 71 -8.11 4.65 -23.68
CA LEU A 71 -7.07 4.77 -24.69
C LEU A 71 -6.90 3.46 -25.45
N ARG A 72 -6.50 3.58 -26.71
CA ARG A 72 -6.06 2.44 -27.49
C ARG A 72 -4.66 2.02 -27.04
N VAL A 73 -4.58 0.90 -26.34
CA VAL A 73 -3.33 0.36 -25.81
C VAL A 73 -2.66 -0.52 -26.85
N ILE A 74 -1.38 -0.29 -27.08
CA ILE A 74 -0.52 -1.10 -27.92
C ILE A 74 0.11 -2.16 -27.02
N GLN A 75 -0.16 -3.43 -27.37
CA GLN A 75 0.32 -4.60 -26.63
C GLN A 75 1.81 -4.85 -26.86
N PRO A 76 2.49 -5.63 -25.99
CA PRO A 76 3.87 -6.03 -26.17
C PRO A 76 4.13 -6.69 -27.51
N GLY A 77 5.28 -6.39 -28.11
CA GLY A 77 5.69 -6.93 -29.38
C GLY A 77 6.31 -5.88 -30.29
N GLY A 78 6.28 -6.13 -31.58
CA GLY A 78 6.83 -5.23 -32.61
C GLY A 78 7.57 -6.01 -33.69
N PRO A 79 8.23 -5.30 -34.59
CA PRO A 79 8.39 -3.85 -34.67
C PRO A 79 7.10 -3.12 -35.05
N TYR A 80 6.79 -2.05 -34.31
CA TYR A 80 5.72 -1.12 -34.63
C TYR A 80 6.30 0.13 -35.29
N PHE A 81 5.44 0.85 -36.04
CA PHE A 81 5.85 2.06 -36.74
C PHE A 81 5.12 3.29 -36.20
N LYS A 82 5.85 4.40 -36.03
CA LYS A 82 5.30 5.72 -35.71
C LYS A 82 5.76 6.74 -36.75
N PHE A 83 4.87 7.65 -37.12
CA PHE A 83 5.20 8.79 -37.96
C PHE A 83 5.94 9.88 -37.16
N PRO A 84 6.67 10.82 -37.84
CA PRO A 84 7.38 11.91 -37.15
C PRO A 84 6.49 12.81 -36.27
N TRP A 85 5.22 12.94 -36.60
CA TRP A 85 4.23 13.71 -35.85
C TRP A 85 3.53 12.91 -34.75
N GLU A 86 3.86 11.65 -34.59
CA GLU A 86 3.35 10.76 -33.55
C GLU A 86 4.37 10.59 -32.43
N LYS A 87 3.89 10.63 -31.20
CA LYS A 87 4.69 10.28 -30.01
C LYS A 87 4.13 9.01 -29.40
N VAL A 88 5.02 8.19 -28.87
CA VAL A 88 4.69 6.95 -28.17
C VAL A 88 5.07 7.13 -26.72
N HIS A 89 4.08 6.99 -25.84
CA HIS A 89 4.26 6.99 -24.40
C HIS A 89 4.23 5.54 -23.94
N LYS A 90 5.35 5.08 -23.39
CA LYS A 90 5.47 3.75 -22.80
C LYS A 90 5.35 3.87 -21.29
N ILE A 91 4.65 2.96 -20.68
CA ILE A 91 4.47 2.86 -19.24
C ILE A 91 4.61 1.40 -18.80
N SER A 92 5.28 1.19 -17.69
CA SER A 92 5.38 -0.13 -17.05
C SER A 92 4.02 -0.51 -16.48
N VAL A 93 3.61 -1.76 -16.70
CA VAL A 93 2.44 -2.39 -16.06
C VAL A 93 2.86 -3.51 -15.12
N ALA A 94 4.17 -3.66 -14.90
CA ALA A 94 4.69 -4.55 -13.88
C ALA A 94 4.31 -4.01 -12.49
N THR A 95 4.22 -4.91 -11.52
CA THR A 95 4.07 -4.53 -10.12
C THR A 95 5.33 -3.77 -9.67
N GLU A 96 5.13 -2.55 -9.23
CA GLU A 96 6.18 -1.70 -8.68
C GLU A 96 6.01 -1.59 -7.17
N LEU A 97 7.14 -1.49 -6.48
CA LEU A 97 7.21 -1.34 -5.04
C LEU A 97 7.79 0.02 -4.72
N ILE A 98 7.15 0.73 -3.80
CA ILE A 98 7.63 2.00 -3.27
C ILE A 98 7.66 1.91 -1.76
N ASP A 99 8.81 2.21 -1.18
CA ASP A 99 8.95 2.40 0.26
C ASP A 99 8.41 3.79 0.64
N ILE A 100 7.52 3.84 1.63
CA ILE A 100 6.82 5.06 2.03
C ILE A 100 7.71 5.94 2.88
N ALA A 101 8.60 5.33 3.68
CA ALA A 101 9.58 6.01 4.51
C ALA A 101 10.97 5.94 3.90
N TYR A 102 11.82 6.90 4.27
CA TYR A 102 13.24 6.85 3.93
C TYR A 102 13.89 5.63 4.57
N ASP A 103 14.53 4.81 3.75
CA ASP A 103 15.40 3.72 4.19
C ASP A 103 16.80 3.96 3.60
N PRO A 104 17.84 4.16 4.44
CA PRO A 104 19.19 4.38 3.96
C PRO A 104 19.75 3.18 3.18
N ASP A 105 19.21 1.98 3.41
CA ASP A 105 19.64 0.74 2.76
C ASP A 105 18.95 0.52 1.40
N SER A 106 17.88 1.28 1.12
CA SER A 106 17.14 1.20 -0.14
C SER A 106 17.16 2.54 -0.89
N PRO A 107 18.03 2.72 -1.89
CA PRO A 107 18.14 3.97 -2.66
C PRO A 107 16.90 4.33 -3.48
N LEU A 108 15.93 3.43 -3.62
CA LEU A 108 14.64 3.65 -4.27
C LEU A 108 13.58 4.19 -3.31
N ALA A 109 13.86 4.14 -2.01
CA ALA A 109 12.98 4.64 -0.99
C ALA A 109 13.06 6.16 -0.91
N ASN A 110 11.92 6.80 -1.13
CA ASN A 110 11.64 8.20 -0.86
C ASN A 110 12.84 9.16 -1.08
N ASN A 111 13.02 9.62 -2.32
CA ASN A 111 14.10 10.52 -2.74
C ASN A 111 14.24 11.84 -1.93
N HIS A 112 13.33 12.10 -0.99
CA HIS A 112 13.29 13.33 -0.18
C HIS A 112 13.80 13.15 1.24
N ASN A 113 14.35 11.98 1.60
CA ASN A 113 14.86 11.68 2.95
C ASN A 113 13.86 11.99 4.09
N THR A 114 12.54 11.91 3.79
CA THR A 114 11.52 12.18 4.79
C THR A 114 11.21 10.92 5.58
N THR A 115 11.39 10.96 6.88
CA THR A 115 10.83 9.97 7.79
C THR A 115 9.30 10.14 7.83
N LEU A 116 8.59 9.04 7.82
CA LEU A 116 7.15 9.09 8.01
C LEU A 116 6.86 9.03 9.51
N GLU A 117 6.37 10.13 10.05
CA GLU A 117 6.03 10.25 11.46
C GLU A 117 4.50 10.32 11.63
N ALA A 118 4.01 9.70 12.67
CA ALA A 118 2.62 9.82 13.13
C ALA A 118 2.56 9.96 14.65
N VAL A 119 1.47 10.54 15.12
CA VAL A 119 1.19 10.68 16.55
C VAL A 119 0.10 9.69 16.92
N THR A 120 0.35 8.89 17.96
CA THR A 120 -0.66 7.96 18.49
C THR A 120 -1.70 8.70 19.35
N LYS A 121 -2.77 8.00 19.74
CA LYS A 121 -3.79 8.51 20.65
C LYS A 121 -3.19 8.98 21.99
N ASP A 122 -2.13 8.32 22.45
CA ASP A 122 -1.40 8.67 23.67
C ASP A 122 -0.40 9.82 23.49
N GLN A 123 -0.48 10.55 22.36
CA GLN A 123 0.40 11.66 21.98
C GLN A 123 1.88 11.27 21.88
N LEU A 124 2.17 10.03 21.56
CA LEU A 124 3.53 9.56 21.31
C LEU A 124 3.86 9.68 19.82
N ASN A 125 4.99 10.30 19.51
CA ASN A 125 5.52 10.32 18.16
C ASN A 125 6.11 8.96 17.83
N ILE A 126 5.75 8.40 16.69
CA ILE A 126 6.28 7.14 16.19
C ILE A 126 6.77 7.31 14.75
N ASN A 127 7.88 6.65 14.44
CA ASN A 127 8.36 6.50 13.09
C ASN A 127 7.71 5.29 12.45
N LEU A 128 7.29 5.47 11.21
CA LEU A 128 6.56 4.46 10.45
C LEU A 128 7.41 4.01 9.27
N ARG A 129 7.49 2.70 9.06
CA ARG A 129 8.03 2.11 7.83
C ARG A 129 6.96 1.29 7.14
N GLY A 130 6.92 1.41 5.84
CA GLY A 130 5.93 0.69 5.04
C GLY A 130 6.27 0.68 3.57
N GLN A 131 5.60 -0.23 2.87
CA GLN A 131 5.75 -0.44 1.44
C GLN A 131 4.40 -0.42 0.76
N LEU A 132 4.34 0.23 -0.39
CA LEU A 132 3.19 0.26 -1.26
C LEU A 132 3.51 -0.52 -2.54
N ARG A 133 2.71 -1.53 -2.85
CA ARG A 133 2.78 -2.26 -4.12
C ARG A 133 1.64 -1.82 -5.01
N TYR A 134 1.98 -1.45 -6.22
CA TYR A 134 0.97 -0.99 -7.16
C TYR A 134 1.29 -1.43 -8.59
N THR A 135 0.26 -1.46 -9.41
CA THR A 135 0.33 -1.66 -10.84
C THR A 135 -0.43 -0.54 -11.55
N VAL A 136 -0.07 -0.27 -12.79
CA VAL A 136 -0.81 0.71 -13.60
C VAL A 136 -1.97 0.01 -14.29
N SER A 137 -3.17 0.57 -14.14
CA SER A 137 -4.39 0.04 -14.74
C SER A 137 -4.44 0.28 -16.26
N GLU A 138 -4.44 -0.79 -17.05
CA GLU A 138 -4.59 -0.68 -18.52
C GLU A 138 -5.92 -0.02 -18.95
N ARG A 139 -6.96 -0.15 -18.12
CA ARG A 139 -8.30 0.38 -18.43
C ARG A 139 -8.43 1.88 -18.17
N ASN A 140 -7.57 2.46 -17.33
CA ASN A 140 -7.58 3.88 -16.99
C ASN A 140 -6.21 4.55 -17.20
N LEU A 141 -5.51 4.18 -18.28
CA LEU A 141 -4.21 4.75 -18.63
C LEU A 141 -4.25 6.27 -18.89
N TYR A 142 -5.42 6.80 -19.28
CA TYR A 142 -5.57 8.24 -19.52
C TYR A 142 -5.32 9.03 -18.23
N ALA A 143 -5.91 8.61 -17.12
CA ALA A 143 -5.71 9.27 -15.83
C ALA A 143 -4.24 9.28 -15.42
N CYS A 144 -3.56 8.13 -15.58
CA CYS A 144 -2.16 7.97 -15.20
C CYS A 144 -1.19 8.79 -16.08
N LEU A 145 -1.41 8.83 -17.40
CA LEU A 145 -0.48 9.47 -18.35
C LEU A 145 -0.77 10.96 -18.57
N PHE A 146 -2.03 11.37 -18.54
CA PHE A 146 -2.47 12.69 -19.01
C PHE A 146 -3.39 13.40 -18.02
N GLY A 147 -4.02 12.68 -17.09
CA GLY A 147 -5.01 13.25 -16.18
C GLY A 147 -4.37 13.95 -14.99
N VAL A 148 -3.29 13.40 -14.47
CA VAL A 148 -2.64 13.90 -13.25
C VAL A 148 -1.12 13.88 -13.41
N THR A 149 -0.47 14.93 -12.92
CA THR A 149 0.99 14.96 -12.82
C THR A 149 1.42 14.14 -11.59
N ASN A 150 2.27 13.13 -11.79
CA ASN A 150 2.74 12.25 -10.72
C ASN A 150 1.61 11.55 -9.94
N PRO A 151 0.81 10.68 -10.58
CA PRO A 151 -0.33 10.03 -9.94
C PRO A 151 0.07 9.22 -8.70
N VAL A 152 1.26 8.63 -8.69
CA VAL A 152 1.80 7.87 -7.56
C VAL A 152 1.97 8.76 -6.32
N ALA A 153 2.48 9.99 -6.49
CA ALA A 153 2.66 10.92 -5.38
C ALA A 153 1.31 11.30 -4.73
N HIS A 154 0.23 11.42 -5.52
CA HIS A 154 -1.11 11.67 -5.00
C HIS A 154 -1.63 10.48 -4.19
N VAL A 155 -1.41 9.26 -4.66
CA VAL A 155 -1.81 8.03 -3.93
C VAL A 155 -1.05 7.90 -2.62
N ILE A 156 0.26 8.14 -2.62
CA ILE A 156 1.10 8.12 -1.41
C ILE A 156 0.65 9.21 -0.43
N GLY A 157 0.39 10.44 -0.89
CA GLY A 157 -0.08 11.52 -0.04
C GLY A 157 -1.41 11.20 0.64
N TYR A 158 -2.35 10.61 -0.09
CA TYR A 158 -3.62 10.16 0.45
C TYR A 158 -3.44 9.02 1.45
N PHE A 159 -2.61 8.04 1.12
CA PHE A 159 -2.24 6.94 2.01
C PHE A 159 -1.68 7.45 3.34
N ILE A 160 -0.71 8.36 3.30
CA ILE A 160 -0.11 8.95 4.49
C ILE A 160 -1.15 9.69 5.35
N SER A 161 -2.09 10.39 4.72
CA SER A 161 -3.14 11.14 5.44
C SER A 161 -4.06 10.20 6.20
N ILE A 162 -4.58 9.15 5.55
CA ILE A 162 -5.44 8.14 6.20
C ILE A 162 -4.67 7.40 7.28
N LEU A 163 -3.42 7.03 7.01
CA LEU A 163 -2.59 6.32 7.97
C LEU A 163 -2.40 7.12 9.27
N ARG A 164 -2.09 8.41 9.16
CA ARG A 164 -1.95 9.30 10.32
C ARG A 164 -3.26 9.43 11.09
N GLU A 165 -4.37 9.61 10.38
CA GLU A 165 -5.70 9.69 10.98
C GLU A 165 -6.04 8.40 11.72
N ARG A 166 -5.78 7.25 11.09
CA ARG A 166 -6.08 5.95 11.70
C ARG A 166 -5.23 5.66 12.91
N ILE A 167 -3.95 6.00 12.89
CA ILE A 167 -3.05 5.81 14.04
C ILE A 167 -3.44 6.73 15.19
N ALA A 168 -3.78 7.99 14.90
CA ALA A 168 -4.20 8.95 15.93
C ALA A 168 -5.51 8.56 16.63
N ASN A 169 -6.41 7.89 15.92
CA ASN A 169 -7.72 7.48 16.43
C ASN A 169 -7.81 5.98 16.76
N TYR A 170 -6.67 5.27 16.73
CA TYR A 170 -6.69 3.82 16.93
C TYR A 170 -7.10 3.45 18.35
N GLU A 171 -8.13 2.61 18.47
CA GLU A 171 -8.55 1.96 19.70
C GLU A 171 -8.50 0.45 19.48
N ALA A 172 -7.82 -0.26 20.39
CA ALA A 172 -7.79 -1.72 20.33
C ALA A 172 -9.19 -2.29 20.56
N PRO A 173 -9.60 -3.30 19.80
CA PRO A 173 -10.88 -3.97 20.05
C PRO A 173 -10.87 -4.59 21.44
N VAL A 174 -11.87 -4.26 22.27
CA VAL A 174 -12.04 -4.82 23.61
C VAL A 174 -12.31 -6.32 23.46
N ARG A 175 -11.37 -7.16 23.92
CA ARG A 175 -11.60 -8.60 23.98
C ARG A 175 -12.49 -8.93 25.18
N ALA A 176 -13.59 -9.63 24.95
CA ALA A 176 -14.55 -10.03 25.97
C ALA A 176 -13.94 -10.84 27.13
N ASP A 177 -12.77 -11.45 26.92
CA ASP A 177 -12.09 -12.27 27.94
C ASP A 177 -11.25 -11.47 28.95
N SER A 178 -11.19 -10.14 28.82
CA SER A 178 -10.34 -9.28 29.66
C SER A 178 -11.06 -8.56 30.78
N GLU A 179 -12.32 -8.93 31.12
CA GLU A 179 -13.06 -8.30 32.21
C GLU A 179 -12.44 -8.52 33.61
N THR A 180 -11.45 -9.40 33.76
CA THR A 180 -10.82 -9.72 35.04
C THR A 180 -9.43 -9.13 35.24
N SER A 181 -8.84 -8.46 34.28
CA SER A 181 -7.49 -7.94 34.45
C SER A 181 -7.46 -6.41 34.44
N LEU A 182 -7.25 -5.83 35.61
CA LEU A 182 -6.87 -4.42 35.79
C LEU A 182 -5.66 -4.03 34.91
N ALA A 183 -4.90 -5.01 34.42
CA ALA A 183 -3.77 -4.83 33.51
C ALA A 183 -4.21 -4.53 32.04
N ALA A 184 -5.43 -4.86 31.64
CA ALA A 184 -5.94 -4.56 30.30
C ALA A 184 -6.15 -3.04 30.07
N SER A 185 -6.25 -2.27 31.13
CA SER A 185 -6.46 -0.80 31.07
C SER A 185 -5.19 0.01 30.79
N TYR A 186 -4.01 -0.61 30.84
CA TYR A 186 -2.71 0.07 30.66
C TYR A 186 -1.95 -0.39 29.40
N GLY A 187 -2.64 -1.03 28.45
CA GLY A 187 -2.06 -1.27 27.13
C GLY A 187 -1.77 0.06 26.45
N THR A 188 -0.49 0.34 26.21
CA THR A 188 -0.14 1.52 25.41
C THR A 188 -0.61 1.30 23.99
N SER A 189 -1.23 2.31 23.40
CA SER A 189 -1.73 2.34 22.03
C SER A 189 -0.72 1.78 21.00
N ILE A 190 0.58 1.95 21.22
CA ILE A 190 1.65 1.41 20.37
C ILE A 190 1.70 -0.12 20.38
N ASN A 191 1.63 -0.75 21.57
CA ASN A 191 1.65 -2.21 21.66
C ASN A 191 0.44 -2.84 21.00
N ASP A 192 -0.71 -2.20 21.12
CA ASP A 192 -1.95 -2.66 20.50
C ASP A 192 -1.91 -2.45 18.97
N LEU A 193 -1.35 -1.35 18.50
CA LEU A 193 -1.09 -1.12 17.08
C LEU A 193 -0.15 -2.19 16.49
N ARG A 194 0.95 -2.51 17.18
CA ARG A 194 1.90 -3.55 16.75
C ARG A 194 1.24 -4.94 16.67
N LYS A 195 0.38 -5.28 17.64
CA LYS A 195 -0.36 -6.56 17.66
C LYS A 195 -1.40 -6.65 16.54
N ASN A 196 -2.01 -5.54 16.18
CA ASN A 196 -3.10 -5.46 15.21
C ASN A 196 -2.66 -4.84 13.87
N LEU A 197 -1.37 -4.91 13.54
CA LEU A 197 -0.80 -4.35 12.31
C LEU A 197 -1.47 -4.93 11.04
N GLY A 198 -1.89 -6.20 11.08
CA GLY A 198 -2.61 -6.82 9.98
C GLY A 198 -3.98 -6.19 9.71
N ASP A 199 -4.70 -5.79 10.75
CA ASP A 199 -5.99 -5.11 10.61
C ASP A 199 -5.79 -3.67 10.09
N LEU A 200 -4.74 -3.00 10.53
CA LEU A 200 -4.35 -1.69 10.00
C LEU A 200 -4.05 -1.78 8.51
N ASN A 201 -3.24 -2.74 8.08
CA ASN A 201 -2.88 -2.93 6.69
C ASN A 201 -4.10 -3.21 5.82
N ARG A 202 -5.01 -4.09 6.25
CA ARG A 202 -6.25 -4.39 5.53
C ARG A 202 -7.12 -3.14 5.38
N HIS A 203 -7.32 -2.38 6.44
CA HIS A 203 -8.08 -1.15 6.40
C HIS A 203 -7.47 -0.13 5.43
N MET A 204 -6.15 0.05 5.49
CA MET A 204 -5.43 0.95 4.60
C MET A 204 -5.55 0.53 3.12
N GLU A 205 -5.52 -0.77 2.84
CA GLU A 205 -5.71 -1.29 1.49
C GLU A 205 -7.12 -1.01 0.96
N GLU A 206 -8.15 -1.24 1.77
CA GLU A 206 -9.55 -1.00 1.41
C GLU A 206 -9.82 0.48 1.12
N GLU A 207 -9.40 1.38 2.02
CA GLU A 207 -9.62 2.83 1.87
C GLU A 207 -8.84 3.43 0.69
N CYS A 208 -7.61 3.00 0.48
CA CYS A 208 -6.77 3.55 -0.58
C CYS A 208 -7.11 2.99 -1.96
N ARG A 209 -7.76 1.84 -2.07
CA ARG A 209 -8.08 1.18 -3.34
C ARG A 209 -8.93 2.06 -4.26
N SER A 210 -9.98 2.68 -3.73
CA SER A 210 -10.88 3.55 -4.49
C SER A 210 -10.16 4.81 -4.98
N SER A 211 -9.34 5.42 -4.13
CA SER A 211 -8.56 6.61 -4.48
C SER A 211 -7.52 6.31 -5.55
N ALA A 212 -6.78 5.21 -5.42
CA ALA A 212 -5.79 4.79 -6.41
C ALA A 212 -6.41 4.58 -7.80
N ALA A 213 -7.60 3.96 -7.86
CA ALA A 213 -8.32 3.72 -9.10
C ALA A 213 -8.66 5.00 -9.88
N ARG A 214 -8.96 6.12 -9.18
CA ARG A 214 -9.22 7.44 -9.79
C ARG A 214 -8.04 7.96 -10.61
N TYR A 215 -6.83 7.62 -10.19
CA TYR A 215 -5.58 8.05 -10.84
C TYR A 215 -5.03 7.01 -11.83
N GLY A 216 -5.78 5.94 -12.11
CA GLY A 216 -5.35 4.89 -13.03
C GLY A 216 -4.31 3.95 -12.45
N ILE A 217 -4.24 3.87 -11.12
CA ILE A 217 -3.38 2.96 -10.37
C ILE A 217 -4.24 1.88 -9.71
N THR A 218 -3.79 0.65 -9.77
CA THR A 218 -4.35 -0.46 -9.01
C THR A 218 -3.43 -0.74 -7.84
N LEU A 219 -3.94 -0.64 -6.64
CA LEU A 219 -3.20 -0.95 -5.43
C LEU A 219 -3.26 -2.46 -5.18
N ASP A 220 -2.10 -3.12 -5.19
CA ASP A 220 -2.01 -4.56 -4.93
C ASP A 220 -1.91 -4.84 -3.42
N ALA A 221 -1.10 -4.06 -2.70
CA ALA A 221 -0.97 -4.16 -1.26
C ALA A 221 -0.44 -2.86 -0.66
N ALA A 222 -0.90 -2.58 0.56
CA ALA A 222 -0.39 -1.50 1.40
C ALA A 222 0.08 -2.12 2.72
N LEU A 223 1.39 -2.19 2.92
CA LEU A 223 2.00 -2.93 4.03
C LEU A 223 2.79 -1.97 4.92
N MET A 224 2.31 -1.75 6.13
CA MET A 224 3.12 -1.20 7.21
C MET A 224 3.98 -2.32 7.78
N THR A 225 5.30 -2.13 7.80
CA THR A 225 6.26 -3.15 8.21
C THR A 225 6.76 -2.93 9.62
N ALA A 226 6.90 -1.68 10.06
CA ALA A 226 7.37 -1.35 11.39
C ALA A 226 6.74 -0.06 11.93
N LEU A 227 6.59 -0.05 13.25
CA LEU A 227 6.17 1.08 14.07
C LEU A 227 7.25 1.26 15.16
N GLU A 228 8.05 2.29 15.03
CA GLU A 228 9.22 2.52 15.89
C GLU A 228 9.02 3.78 16.74
N PRO A 229 8.79 3.65 18.05
CA PRO A 229 8.79 4.80 18.93
C PRO A 229 10.23 5.31 19.17
N PRO A 230 10.40 6.51 19.73
CA PRO A 230 11.70 6.97 20.20
C PRO A 230 12.35 5.99 21.17
N VAL A 231 13.68 5.92 21.18
CA VAL A 231 14.46 4.93 21.99
C VAL A 231 14.12 4.98 23.47
N GLU A 232 13.90 6.18 24.01
CA GLU A 232 13.53 6.37 25.42
C GLU A 232 12.17 5.73 25.73
N VAL A 233 11.21 5.89 24.85
CA VAL A 233 9.88 5.30 24.98
C VAL A 233 9.95 3.78 24.83
N GLU A 234 10.75 3.27 23.89
CA GLU A 234 10.91 1.84 23.69
C GLU A 234 11.50 1.14 24.92
N SER A 235 12.51 1.75 25.55
CA SER A 235 13.10 1.23 26.80
C SER A 235 12.07 1.19 27.94
N ALA A 236 11.25 2.24 28.08
CA ALA A 236 10.18 2.29 29.07
C ALA A 236 9.09 1.22 28.82
N LEU A 237 8.68 1.04 27.55
CA LEU A 237 7.74 0.00 27.15
C LEU A 237 8.27 -1.41 27.41
N ALA A 238 9.55 -1.65 27.15
CA ALA A 238 10.21 -2.93 27.45
C ALA A 238 10.21 -3.21 28.95
N ALA A 239 10.48 -2.21 29.80
CA ALA A 239 10.42 -2.33 31.25
C ALA A 239 9.00 -2.66 31.74
N ILE A 240 7.97 -1.96 31.21
CA ILE A 240 6.55 -2.22 31.54
C ILE A 240 6.16 -3.66 31.13
N ASN A 241 6.52 -4.09 29.93
CA ASN A 241 6.22 -5.43 29.44
C ASN A 241 6.90 -6.51 30.32
N THR A 242 8.14 -6.26 30.73
CA THR A 242 8.88 -7.17 31.62
C THR A 242 8.20 -7.27 32.98
N ALA A 243 7.81 -6.14 33.58
CA ALA A 243 7.09 -6.12 34.84
C ALA A 243 5.74 -6.85 34.75
N HIS A 244 4.98 -6.61 33.68
CA HIS A 244 3.71 -7.28 33.42
C HIS A 244 3.88 -8.80 33.28
N ASN A 245 4.90 -9.26 32.54
CA ASN A 245 5.20 -10.67 32.39
C ASN A 245 5.60 -11.33 33.72
N HIS A 246 6.34 -10.60 34.57
CA HIS A 246 6.70 -11.07 35.91
C HIS A 246 5.46 -11.26 36.79
N VAL A 247 4.59 -10.25 36.86
CA VAL A 247 3.32 -10.33 37.61
C VAL A 247 2.42 -11.46 37.10
N SER A 248 2.27 -11.61 35.78
CA SER A 248 1.48 -12.70 35.17
C SER A 248 2.06 -14.08 35.52
N SER A 249 3.38 -14.21 35.54
CA SER A 249 4.06 -15.45 35.96
C SER A 249 3.83 -15.75 37.43
N GLU A 250 3.91 -14.75 38.31
CA GLU A 250 3.64 -14.94 39.74
C GLU A 250 2.19 -15.34 40.02
N ILE A 251 1.23 -14.71 39.34
CA ILE A 251 -0.20 -15.10 39.42
C ILE A 251 -0.38 -16.55 38.98
N SER A 252 0.21 -16.95 37.84
CA SER A 252 0.11 -18.30 37.34
C SER A 252 0.73 -19.33 38.29
N LEU A 253 1.87 -19.02 38.92
CA LEU A 253 2.50 -19.88 39.92
C LEU A 253 1.66 -19.98 41.19
N ALA A 254 1.05 -18.88 41.64
CA ALA A 254 0.16 -18.86 42.80
C ALA A 254 -1.08 -19.70 42.54
N GLN A 255 -1.69 -19.59 41.37
CA GLN A 255 -2.85 -20.40 40.97
C GLN A 255 -2.49 -21.88 40.91
N ALA A 256 -1.37 -22.24 40.25
CA ALA A 256 -0.92 -23.62 40.22
C ALA A 256 -0.64 -24.20 41.61
N GLY A 257 -0.08 -23.39 42.53
CA GLY A 257 0.12 -23.76 43.93
C GLY A 257 -1.17 -23.95 44.69
N ALA A 258 -2.19 -23.14 44.44
CA ALA A 258 -3.53 -23.28 45.02
C ALA A 258 -4.24 -24.55 44.51
N ASP A 259 -4.16 -24.80 43.20
CA ASP A 259 -4.75 -26.02 42.60
C ASP A 259 -4.08 -27.29 43.12
N GLN A 260 -2.75 -27.29 43.30
CA GLN A 260 -2.04 -28.40 43.92
C GLN A 260 -2.56 -28.67 45.36
N LYS A 261 -2.71 -27.64 46.16
CA LYS A 261 -3.24 -27.79 47.52
C LYS A 261 -4.68 -28.33 47.54
N ILE A 262 -5.51 -27.85 46.62
CA ILE A 262 -6.90 -28.36 46.49
C ILE A 262 -6.89 -29.85 46.13
N VAL A 263 -6.06 -30.25 45.16
CA VAL A 263 -5.97 -31.67 44.79
C VAL A 263 -5.40 -32.53 45.89
N GLN A 264 -4.37 -32.05 46.59
CA GLN A 264 -3.83 -32.76 47.76
C GLN A 264 -4.84 -32.90 48.89
N SER A 265 -5.59 -31.86 49.20
CA SER A 265 -6.67 -31.89 50.20
C SER A 265 -7.77 -32.89 49.84
N ARG A 266 -8.24 -32.88 48.58
CA ARG A 266 -9.22 -33.86 48.10
C ARG A 266 -8.73 -35.30 48.24
N ARG A 267 -7.48 -35.57 47.87
CA ARG A 267 -6.88 -36.91 48.03
C ARG A 267 -6.74 -37.32 49.49
N ALA A 268 -6.37 -36.38 50.37
CA ALA A 268 -6.30 -36.65 51.81
C ALA A 268 -7.67 -37.03 52.40
N VAL A 269 -8.74 -36.29 52.02
CA VAL A 269 -10.11 -36.58 52.44
C VAL A 269 -10.54 -37.94 51.87
N GLU A 270 -10.25 -38.27 50.67
CA GLU A 270 -10.58 -39.56 50.05
C GLU A 270 -9.87 -40.73 50.76
N ILE A 271 -8.61 -40.61 51.10
CA ILE A 271 -7.83 -41.59 51.86
C ILE A 271 -8.44 -41.80 53.25
N GLU A 272 -8.79 -40.72 53.97
CA GLU A 272 -9.39 -40.80 55.30
C GLU A 272 -10.79 -41.41 55.27
N THR A 273 -11.60 -41.10 54.23
CA THR A 273 -12.92 -41.75 54.05
C THR A 273 -12.80 -43.23 53.77
N PHE A 274 -11.83 -43.66 52.97
CA PHE A 274 -11.58 -45.09 52.73
C PHE A 274 -11.12 -45.81 54.01
N LYS A 275 -10.23 -45.19 54.82
CA LYS A 275 -9.85 -45.76 56.12
C LYS A 275 -10.96 -45.86 57.10
N ALA A 276 -11.93 -44.91 57.11
CA ALA A 276 -13.08 -44.94 58.01
C ALA A 276 -14.11 -45.97 57.59
N ASN A 277 -14.15 -46.37 56.32
CA ASN A 277 -15.11 -47.38 55.80
C ASN A 277 -14.56 -48.80 55.77
N ALA A 278 -13.28 -49.01 56.11
CA ALA A 278 -12.62 -50.31 56.24
C ALA A 278 -12.60 -50.75 57.72
#